data_115c2f76566bb4ac1f2a67487ecce0db
#
_entry.id   115c2f76566bb4ac1f2a67487ecce0db
#
_cell.length_a   1.000
_cell.length_b   1.000
_cell.length_c   1.000
_cell.angle_alpha   90.00
_cell.angle_beta   90.00
_cell.angle_gamma   90.00
#
_symmetry.space_group_name_H-M   'P 1'
#
loop_
_entity.id
_entity.type
_entity.pdbx_description
1 polymer ?
#
loop_
_entity_poly.entity_id
_entity_poly.type
_entity_poly.pdbx_seq_one_letter_code
_entity_poly.pdbx_strand_id
1 'polypeptide(L)'
;VVLVPAVIYTALGMLRLAPAWRAPTKLTQCGCGDGGFTMWYLGWMQYALGHGHNPLFTDWLFYPTGVNVMWNVSLPLPGFLLSPLTAEWGVIFSYNVLVVVAFAGTATSAYLVLRRWAPWPPAAFAGGLLYGFSPYMIGQGLGHAHMLLLLLIPVMLLLLDELLVRQQIRFWITGPLLAVVAVAQLLTAEELLASAALIGGIGAGVLIVLFPGRVRTRLPHALAGLALAGVIALALAAVPLKNQLTGPQRLTGTVSSPDLYRADLLSWVVPSRLVHFAPPAALDISSRLGGNVAENGSYLGIPLLVIAVGVVVLLWRSRPVVRWAGFTLLAVMVLASGRSLKVGGHETGVPLPFRVVEHLPLLESLVSIRLASYAVLLCALLLAVGMDGLRGWIRTWQAEPAPAEGTGTRRAWRPTAGVSAGALAGALAVVALLPLLPTSYRYNGIRDADIPPWFTSVAVQARVPDGSVLVTLPPASPQTSAPMVWQSAAHYRFKVPFGYSLHPGDDGRGQFGPYPSTFGGVMARVRRGPQPRLNAESIREMRANLAAWQVRTVVLRDQAHTH
;
A
#
# COMPACT_ATOMS: atom_id res chain seq x y z
N VAL A 1 -6.99 5.81 -26.54
CA VAL A 1 -5.59 5.85 -26.11
C VAL A 1 -5.40 5.38 -24.66
N VAL A 2 -6.38 5.57 -23.75
CA VAL A 2 -6.33 5.18 -22.33
C VAL A 2 -6.88 3.78 -22.12
N LEU A 3 -7.92 3.41 -22.85
CA LEU A 3 -8.67 2.17 -22.65
C LEU A 3 -7.80 0.92 -22.78
N VAL A 4 -6.94 0.84 -23.80
CA VAL A 4 -6.09 -0.34 -24.04
C VAL A 4 -5.13 -0.61 -22.89
N PRO A 5 -4.31 0.36 -22.41
CA PRO A 5 -3.50 0.16 -21.21
C PRO A 5 -4.30 -0.24 -19.98
N ALA A 6 -5.42 0.40 -19.71
CA ALA A 6 -6.28 0.09 -18.57
C ALA A 6 -6.82 -1.35 -18.63
N VAL A 7 -7.28 -1.80 -19.80
CA VAL A 7 -7.76 -3.18 -20.00
C VAL A 7 -6.61 -4.19 -19.76
N ILE A 8 -5.42 -3.91 -20.31
CA ILE A 8 -4.25 -4.80 -20.10
C ILE A 8 -3.88 -4.87 -18.63
N TYR A 9 -3.79 -3.73 -17.92
CA TYR A 9 -3.48 -3.74 -16.49
C TYR A 9 -4.57 -4.43 -15.66
N THR A 10 -5.85 -4.27 -16.02
CA THR A 10 -6.95 -4.99 -15.36
C THR A 10 -6.82 -6.49 -15.58
N ALA A 11 -6.54 -6.92 -16.81
CA ALA A 11 -6.32 -8.33 -17.12
C ALA A 11 -5.13 -8.90 -16.33
N LEU A 12 -4.03 -8.16 -16.21
CA LEU A 12 -2.88 -8.57 -15.38
C LEU A 12 -3.23 -8.64 -13.89
N GLY A 13 -4.00 -7.68 -13.37
CA GLY A 13 -4.52 -7.71 -12.00
C GLY A 13 -5.44 -8.91 -11.76
N MET A 14 -6.31 -9.24 -12.70
CA MET A 14 -7.15 -10.44 -12.64
C MET A 14 -6.32 -11.71 -12.70
N LEU A 15 -5.33 -11.78 -13.58
CA LEU A 15 -4.40 -12.92 -13.67
C LEU A 15 -3.63 -13.12 -12.37
N ARG A 16 -3.29 -12.03 -11.66
CA ARG A 16 -2.64 -12.11 -10.35
C ARG A 16 -3.48 -12.86 -9.33
N LEU A 17 -4.80 -12.75 -9.40
CA LEU A 17 -5.77 -13.43 -8.56
C LEU A 17 -6.47 -14.61 -9.27
N ALA A 18 -5.91 -15.14 -10.36
CA ALA A 18 -6.58 -16.14 -11.22
C ALA A 18 -7.23 -17.30 -10.46
N PRO A 19 -6.59 -17.92 -9.44
CA PRO A 19 -7.24 -19.00 -8.69
C PRO A 19 -8.47 -18.55 -7.88
N ALA A 20 -8.52 -17.28 -7.43
CA ALA A 20 -9.64 -16.76 -6.66
C ALA A 20 -10.93 -16.67 -7.50
N TRP A 21 -10.81 -16.47 -8.80
CA TRP A 21 -11.97 -16.35 -9.70
C TRP A 21 -12.71 -17.67 -9.94
N ARG A 22 -12.16 -18.81 -9.49
CA ARG A 22 -12.90 -20.10 -9.51
C ARG A 22 -14.05 -20.13 -8.51
N ALA A 23 -13.93 -19.41 -7.40
CA ALA A 23 -14.97 -19.23 -6.39
C ALA A 23 -14.77 -17.87 -5.70
N PRO A 24 -15.09 -16.75 -6.39
CA PRO A 24 -14.66 -15.41 -5.97
C PRO A 24 -15.32 -14.91 -4.68
N THR A 25 -16.39 -15.56 -4.22
CA THR A 25 -17.05 -15.31 -2.94
C THR A 25 -16.53 -16.19 -1.80
N LYS A 26 -15.57 -17.10 -2.08
CA LYS A 26 -14.98 -18.03 -1.09
C LYS A 26 -13.46 -17.94 -1.06
N LEU A 27 -12.84 -17.89 -2.24
CA LEU A 27 -11.39 -17.86 -2.39
C LEU A 27 -10.87 -16.42 -2.43
N THR A 28 -9.83 -16.16 -1.67
CA THR A 28 -9.18 -14.85 -1.64
C THR A 28 -7.69 -14.95 -1.34
N GLN A 29 -6.96 -13.90 -1.65
CA GLN A 29 -5.56 -13.78 -1.26
C GLN A 29 -5.49 -13.51 0.24
N CYS A 30 -4.90 -14.47 0.97
CA CYS A 30 -4.73 -14.43 2.41
C CYS A 30 -6.01 -14.05 3.19
N GLY A 31 -6.86 -15.01 3.47
CA GLY A 31 -7.95 -14.86 4.45
C GLY A 31 -7.46 -14.76 5.90
N CYS A 32 -6.17 -14.49 6.13
CA CYS A 32 -5.49 -14.46 7.41
C CYS A 32 -5.03 -13.04 7.75
N GLY A 33 -4.88 -12.71 9.02
CA GLY A 33 -4.32 -11.44 9.49
C GLY A 33 -5.01 -10.23 8.86
N ASP A 34 -4.21 -9.37 8.21
CA ASP A 34 -4.66 -8.09 7.66
C ASP A 34 -5.70 -8.22 6.55
N GLY A 35 -5.72 -9.32 5.79
CA GLY A 35 -6.76 -9.58 4.79
C GLY A 35 -8.14 -9.73 5.42
N GLY A 36 -8.27 -10.54 6.48
CA GLY A 36 -9.53 -10.70 7.21
C GLY A 36 -9.95 -9.43 7.94
N PHE A 37 -9.01 -8.70 8.49
CA PHE A 37 -9.19 -7.38 9.05
C PHE A 37 -9.79 -6.40 8.01
N THR A 38 -9.18 -6.32 6.82
CA THR A 38 -9.67 -5.46 5.74
C THR A 38 -11.08 -5.86 5.29
N MET A 39 -11.33 -7.16 5.08
CA MET A 39 -12.66 -7.67 4.72
C MET A 39 -13.71 -7.28 5.74
N TRP A 40 -13.37 -7.36 7.04
CA TRP A 40 -14.29 -6.95 8.09
C TRP A 40 -14.65 -5.47 7.98
N TYR A 41 -13.69 -4.58 7.79
CA TYR A 41 -13.97 -3.14 7.69
C TYR A 41 -14.73 -2.75 6.41
N LEU A 42 -14.50 -3.42 5.29
CA LEU A 42 -15.31 -3.24 4.08
C LEU A 42 -16.79 -3.57 4.36
N GLY A 43 -17.04 -4.69 5.04
CA GLY A 43 -18.39 -5.09 5.43
C GLY A 43 -18.98 -4.17 6.50
N TRP A 44 -18.18 -3.74 7.48
CA TRP A 44 -18.64 -2.80 8.52
C TRP A 44 -19.16 -1.50 7.90
N MET A 45 -18.44 -0.93 6.93
CA MET A 45 -18.87 0.30 6.27
C MET A 45 -20.26 0.12 5.63
N GLN A 46 -20.45 -0.96 4.88
CA GLN A 46 -21.74 -1.28 4.26
C GLN A 46 -22.85 -1.48 5.29
N TYR A 47 -22.58 -2.26 6.35
CA TYR A 47 -23.54 -2.54 7.41
C TYR A 47 -23.93 -1.28 8.18
N ALA A 48 -22.95 -0.49 8.63
CA ALA A 48 -23.18 0.72 9.41
C ALA A 48 -24.03 1.73 8.65
N LEU A 49 -23.72 1.97 7.37
CA LEU A 49 -24.50 2.88 6.53
C LEU A 49 -25.92 2.39 6.29
N GLY A 50 -26.10 1.09 6.07
CA GLY A 50 -27.41 0.49 5.82
C GLY A 50 -28.32 0.44 7.05
N HIS A 51 -27.76 0.48 8.27
CA HIS A 51 -28.51 0.37 9.53
C HIS A 51 -28.45 1.66 10.38
N GLY A 52 -27.91 2.76 9.86
CA GLY A 52 -27.82 4.05 10.58
C GLY A 52 -26.87 4.05 11.77
N HIS A 53 -25.87 3.16 11.79
CA HIS A 53 -24.81 3.16 12.80
C HIS A 53 -23.70 4.14 12.42
N ASN A 54 -22.91 4.57 13.42
CA ASN A 54 -21.75 5.40 13.17
C ASN A 54 -20.66 4.58 12.45
N PRO A 55 -20.30 4.88 11.17
CA PRO A 55 -19.30 4.12 10.46
C PRO A 55 -17.87 4.33 11.00
N LEU A 56 -17.62 5.38 11.79
CA LEU A 56 -16.30 5.76 12.30
C LEU A 56 -16.00 5.25 13.72
N PHE A 57 -16.98 4.61 14.36
CA PHE A 57 -16.83 3.95 15.66
C PHE A 57 -17.71 2.71 15.71
N THR A 58 -17.25 1.65 16.34
CA THR A 58 -18.03 0.42 16.49
C THR A 58 -17.73 -0.30 17.80
N ASP A 59 -18.78 -0.87 18.40
CA ASP A 59 -18.69 -1.83 19.51
C ASP A 59 -19.03 -3.28 19.07
N TRP A 60 -19.12 -3.51 17.76
CA TRP A 60 -19.22 -4.86 17.20
C TRP A 60 -17.93 -5.68 17.34
N LEU A 61 -16.79 -5.01 17.49
CA LEU A 61 -15.53 -5.57 17.97
C LEU A 61 -15.20 -5.02 19.34
N PHE A 62 -14.50 -5.81 20.15
CA PHE A 62 -14.06 -5.44 21.51
C PHE A 62 -15.20 -4.98 22.42
N TYR A 63 -16.37 -5.62 22.27
CA TYR A 63 -17.51 -5.32 23.11
C TYR A 63 -17.18 -5.51 24.61
N PRO A 64 -17.60 -4.60 25.51
CA PRO A 64 -18.43 -3.40 25.26
C PRO A 64 -17.61 -2.13 24.92
N THR A 65 -16.29 -2.16 24.98
CA THR A 65 -15.42 -1.00 24.87
C THR A 65 -15.41 -0.38 23.47
N GLY A 66 -15.45 -1.22 22.44
CA GLY A 66 -15.46 -0.80 21.05
C GLY A 66 -14.09 -0.37 20.50
N VAL A 67 -14.10 0.12 19.27
CA VAL A 67 -12.92 0.52 18.53
C VAL A 67 -13.17 1.79 17.71
N ASN A 68 -12.21 2.69 17.70
CA ASN A 68 -12.20 3.85 16.81
C ASN A 68 -11.71 3.43 15.43
N VAL A 69 -12.61 3.50 14.45
CA VAL A 69 -12.37 3.05 13.08
C VAL A 69 -11.28 3.88 12.41
N MET A 70 -11.19 5.17 12.73
CA MET A 70 -10.21 6.08 12.12
C MET A 70 -8.76 5.85 12.56
N TRP A 71 -8.51 5.21 13.69
CA TRP A 71 -7.15 4.79 14.07
C TRP A 71 -6.73 3.47 13.43
N ASN A 72 -7.66 2.82 12.74
CA ASN A 72 -7.42 1.56 12.05
C ASN A 72 -7.26 1.77 10.55
N VAL A 73 -6.59 0.83 9.88
CA VAL A 73 -6.46 0.83 8.40
C VAL A 73 -7.76 0.33 7.79
N SER A 74 -8.84 1.03 8.08
CA SER A 74 -10.23 0.61 7.86
C SER A 74 -10.76 0.88 6.46
N LEU A 75 -10.00 1.60 5.63
CA LEU A 75 -10.35 1.96 4.25
C LEU A 75 -11.78 2.55 4.12
N PRO A 76 -12.14 3.66 4.81
CA PRO A 76 -13.50 4.17 4.79
C PRO A 76 -14.01 4.50 3.39
N LEU A 77 -13.21 5.16 2.55
CA LEU A 77 -13.61 5.50 1.18
C LEU A 77 -13.76 4.27 0.28
N PRO A 78 -12.80 3.33 0.20
CA PRO A 78 -13.00 2.07 -0.51
C PRO A 78 -14.20 1.27 -0.01
N GLY A 79 -14.42 1.20 1.30
CA GLY A 79 -15.58 0.52 1.91
C GLY A 79 -16.91 1.15 1.47
N PHE A 80 -16.97 2.48 1.45
CA PHE A 80 -18.14 3.21 0.94
C PHE A 80 -18.39 2.92 -0.55
N LEU A 81 -17.36 3.04 -1.38
CA LEU A 81 -17.48 2.83 -2.83
C LEU A 81 -17.83 1.39 -3.20
N LEU A 82 -17.36 0.42 -2.42
CA LEU A 82 -17.62 -1.00 -2.64
C LEU A 82 -18.88 -1.51 -1.92
N SER A 83 -19.59 -0.66 -1.16
CA SER A 83 -20.80 -1.05 -0.42
C SER A 83 -21.83 -1.78 -1.28
N PRO A 84 -22.15 -1.36 -2.52
CA PRO A 84 -23.11 -2.09 -3.36
C PRO A 84 -22.63 -3.52 -3.71
N LEU A 85 -21.33 -3.66 -4.02
CA LEU A 85 -20.72 -4.96 -4.31
C LEU A 85 -20.70 -5.85 -3.06
N THR A 86 -20.42 -5.25 -1.90
CA THR A 86 -20.39 -5.95 -0.61
C THR A 86 -21.78 -6.45 -0.22
N ALA A 87 -22.81 -5.66 -0.47
CA ALA A 87 -24.20 -6.04 -0.19
C ALA A 87 -24.66 -7.22 -1.07
N GLU A 88 -24.28 -7.26 -2.35
CA GLU A 88 -24.73 -8.25 -3.31
C GLU A 88 -23.91 -9.54 -3.26
N TRP A 89 -22.55 -9.43 -3.23
CA TRP A 89 -21.65 -10.58 -3.37
C TRP A 89 -20.78 -10.86 -2.13
N GLY A 90 -20.92 -10.08 -1.08
CA GLY A 90 -20.18 -10.24 0.18
C GLY A 90 -18.78 -9.68 0.17
N VAL A 91 -18.15 -9.68 1.35
CA VAL A 91 -16.86 -9.02 1.62
C VAL A 91 -15.68 -9.65 0.89
N ILE A 92 -15.70 -10.96 0.64
CA ILE A 92 -14.61 -11.67 -0.04
C ILE A 92 -14.52 -11.22 -1.50
N PHE A 93 -15.67 -11.16 -2.19
CA PHE A 93 -15.73 -10.66 -3.55
C PHE A 93 -15.26 -9.21 -3.65
N SER A 94 -15.76 -8.35 -2.75
CA SER A 94 -15.37 -6.94 -2.71
C SER A 94 -13.88 -6.76 -2.45
N TYR A 95 -13.29 -7.57 -1.57
CA TYR A 95 -11.85 -7.55 -1.32
C TYR A 95 -11.06 -7.98 -2.57
N ASN A 96 -11.47 -9.02 -3.27
CA ASN A 96 -10.84 -9.46 -4.52
C ASN A 96 -10.89 -8.36 -5.59
N VAL A 97 -12.04 -7.69 -5.72
CA VAL A 97 -12.19 -6.52 -6.63
C VAL A 97 -11.29 -5.38 -6.20
N LEU A 98 -11.22 -5.06 -4.89
CA LEU A 98 -10.34 -4.03 -4.35
C LEU A 98 -8.88 -4.27 -4.73
N VAL A 99 -8.40 -5.50 -4.59
CA VAL A 99 -7.02 -5.87 -4.94
C VAL A 99 -6.76 -5.69 -6.44
N VAL A 100 -7.68 -6.10 -7.31
CA VAL A 100 -7.55 -5.86 -8.77
C VAL A 100 -7.52 -4.37 -9.09
N VAL A 101 -8.44 -3.60 -8.48
CA VAL A 101 -8.49 -2.13 -8.65
C VAL A 101 -7.20 -1.47 -8.16
N ALA A 102 -6.62 -1.97 -7.07
CA ALA A 102 -5.36 -1.44 -6.56
C ALA A 102 -4.21 -1.63 -7.56
N PHE A 103 -4.02 -2.83 -8.11
CA PHE A 103 -2.99 -3.10 -9.13
C PHE A 103 -3.25 -2.31 -10.42
N ALA A 104 -4.44 -2.50 -11.01
CA ALA A 104 -4.80 -1.92 -12.29
C ALA A 104 -4.93 -0.39 -12.23
N GLY A 105 -5.56 0.13 -11.18
CA GLY A 105 -5.74 1.56 -10.95
C GLY A 105 -4.41 2.29 -10.73
N THR A 106 -3.51 1.70 -9.93
CA THR A 106 -2.15 2.24 -9.72
C THR A 106 -1.35 2.30 -11.02
N ALA A 107 -1.35 1.21 -11.81
CA ALA A 107 -0.69 1.18 -13.11
C ALA A 107 -1.29 2.20 -14.10
N THR A 108 -2.62 2.28 -14.16
CA THR A 108 -3.34 3.20 -15.06
C THR A 108 -3.11 4.66 -14.67
N SER A 109 -3.16 4.98 -13.39
CA SER A 109 -2.86 6.32 -12.87
C SER A 109 -1.44 6.74 -13.21
N ALA A 110 -0.46 5.88 -12.94
CA ALA A 110 0.93 6.13 -13.32
C ALA A 110 1.09 6.32 -14.83
N TYR A 111 0.50 5.45 -15.66
CA TYR A 111 0.50 5.60 -17.12
C TYR A 111 0.02 6.99 -17.56
N LEU A 112 -1.14 7.42 -17.03
CA LEU A 112 -1.74 8.71 -17.39
C LEU A 112 -0.83 9.88 -17.00
N VAL A 113 -0.29 9.84 -15.81
CA VAL A 113 0.56 10.91 -15.27
C VAL A 113 1.93 10.94 -15.94
N LEU A 114 2.55 9.81 -16.17
CA LEU A 114 3.87 9.72 -16.82
C LEU A 114 3.86 10.24 -18.26
N ARG A 115 2.72 10.19 -18.97
CA ARG A 115 2.57 10.79 -20.30
C ARG A 115 2.83 12.29 -20.33
N ARG A 116 2.81 12.94 -19.18
CA ARG A 116 3.17 14.36 -19.05
C ARG A 116 4.64 14.63 -19.41
N TRP A 117 5.52 13.68 -19.09
CA TRP A 117 6.98 13.79 -19.33
C TRP A 117 7.48 12.86 -20.42
N ALA A 118 6.76 11.78 -20.68
CA ALA A 118 7.01 10.79 -21.72
C ALA A 118 5.76 10.63 -22.60
N PRO A 119 5.57 11.52 -23.60
CA PRO A 119 4.37 11.52 -24.45
C PRO A 119 4.18 10.24 -25.27
N TRP A 120 5.23 9.47 -25.52
CA TRP A 120 5.14 8.19 -26.23
C TRP A 120 4.39 7.14 -25.39
N PRO A 121 3.22 6.65 -25.85
CA PRO A 121 2.36 5.75 -25.05
C PRO A 121 3.06 4.48 -24.56
N PRO A 122 3.90 3.76 -25.36
CA PRO A 122 4.59 2.57 -24.86
C PRO A 122 5.59 2.85 -23.73
N ALA A 123 6.24 4.02 -23.72
CA ALA A 123 7.15 4.40 -22.63
C ALA A 123 6.38 4.62 -21.31
N ALA A 124 5.28 5.37 -21.37
CA ALA A 124 4.41 5.56 -20.23
C ALA A 124 3.76 4.24 -19.77
N PHE A 125 3.42 3.33 -20.71
CA PHE A 125 2.91 2.00 -20.39
C PHE A 125 3.94 1.17 -19.62
N ALA A 126 5.20 1.15 -20.04
CA ALA A 126 6.26 0.46 -19.30
C ALA A 126 6.43 1.03 -17.88
N GLY A 127 6.38 2.36 -17.73
CA GLY A 127 6.40 3.01 -16.43
C GLY A 127 5.21 2.65 -15.54
N GLY A 128 4.00 2.64 -16.11
CA GLY A 128 2.80 2.21 -15.42
C GLY A 128 2.85 0.74 -14.97
N LEU A 129 3.35 -0.15 -15.84
CA LEU A 129 3.57 -1.56 -15.53
C LEU A 129 4.57 -1.72 -14.37
N LEU A 130 5.71 -1.00 -14.43
CA LEU A 130 6.69 -1.00 -13.34
C LEU A 130 6.06 -0.57 -12.02
N TYR A 131 5.32 0.54 -12.00
CA TYR A 131 4.75 1.05 -10.76
C TYR A 131 3.65 0.16 -10.19
N GLY A 132 2.70 -0.28 -11.02
CA GLY A 132 1.55 -1.06 -10.59
C GLY A 132 1.84 -2.54 -10.30
N PHE A 133 2.93 -3.10 -10.83
CA PHE A 133 3.26 -4.53 -10.68
C PHE A 133 4.69 -4.77 -10.15
N SER A 134 5.25 -3.77 -9.48
CA SER A 134 6.56 -3.85 -8.84
C SER A 134 6.62 -4.91 -7.73
N PRO A 135 7.83 -5.32 -7.31
CA PRO A 135 8.01 -6.16 -6.13
C PRO A 135 7.37 -5.58 -4.87
N TYR A 136 7.33 -4.23 -4.73
CA TYR A 136 6.59 -3.56 -3.66
C TYR A 136 5.10 -3.92 -3.69
N MET A 137 4.45 -3.74 -4.83
CA MET A 137 3.03 -4.05 -5.00
C MET A 137 2.74 -5.54 -4.77
N ILE A 138 3.64 -6.41 -5.24
CA ILE A 138 3.51 -7.85 -5.03
C ILE A 138 3.61 -8.22 -3.56
N GLY A 139 4.54 -7.62 -2.82
CA GLY A 139 4.72 -7.81 -1.38
C GLY A 139 3.50 -7.33 -0.60
N GLN A 140 3.12 -6.07 -0.76
CA GLN A 140 1.95 -5.50 -0.07
C GLN A 140 0.65 -6.24 -0.43
N GLY A 141 0.57 -6.81 -1.64
CA GLY A 141 -0.52 -7.69 -2.06
C GLY A 141 -0.72 -8.94 -1.20
N LEU A 142 0.21 -9.29 -0.33
CA LEU A 142 0.07 -10.44 0.56
C LEU A 142 -0.78 -10.16 1.82
N GLY A 143 -1.51 -9.05 1.87
CA GLY A 143 -2.46 -8.74 2.95
C GLY A 143 -2.64 -7.25 3.25
N HIS A 144 -1.66 -6.40 2.92
CA HIS A 144 -1.69 -4.98 3.23
C HIS A 144 -2.44 -4.18 2.14
N ALA A 145 -3.75 -4.43 1.99
CA ALA A 145 -4.56 -3.84 0.91
C ALA A 145 -4.51 -2.30 0.90
N HIS A 146 -4.39 -1.66 2.06
CA HIS A 146 -4.23 -0.21 2.19
C HIS A 146 -2.94 0.31 1.54
N MET A 147 -1.84 -0.45 1.61
CA MET A 147 -0.56 -0.09 0.99
C MET A 147 -0.53 -0.35 -0.54
N LEU A 148 -1.47 -1.14 -1.06
CA LEU A 148 -1.65 -1.33 -2.50
C LEU A 148 -2.31 -0.15 -3.19
N LEU A 149 -3.13 0.64 -2.48
CA LEU A 149 -3.97 1.69 -3.06
C LEU A 149 -3.15 2.96 -3.35
N LEU A 150 -2.12 2.82 -4.18
CA LEU A 150 -1.21 3.89 -4.58
C LEU A 150 -1.74 4.73 -5.76
N LEU A 151 -2.96 4.47 -6.25
CA LEU A 151 -3.49 5.10 -7.47
C LEU A 151 -3.59 6.64 -7.37
N LEU A 152 -3.75 7.20 -6.19
CA LEU A 152 -3.83 8.65 -5.99
C LEU A 152 -2.45 9.33 -5.90
N ILE A 153 -1.39 8.60 -5.62
CA ILE A 153 -0.02 9.15 -5.49
C ILE A 153 0.48 9.79 -6.80
N PRO A 154 0.39 9.14 -7.98
CA PRO A 154 0.74 9.80 -9.24
C PRO A 154 -0.12 11.03 -9.52
N VAL A 155 -1.42 11.02 -9.16
CA VAL A 155 -2.31 12.18 -9.32
C VAL A 155 -1.84 13.34 -8.43
N MET A 156 -1.45 13.08 -7.18
CA MET A 156 -0.85 14.10 -6.30
C MET A 156 0.41 14.68 -6.92
N LEU A 157 1.30 13.85 -7.47
CA LEU A 157 2.50 14.30 -8.17
C LEU A 157 2.14 15.23 -9.34
N LEU A 158 1.11 14.88 -10.13
CA LEU A 158 0.63 15.71 -11.24
C LEU A 158 0.14 17.08 -10.77
N LEU A 159 -0.68 17.10 -9.71
CA LEU A 159 -1.23 18.34 -9.15
C LEU A 159 -0.16 19.20 -8.51
N LEU A 160 0.82 18.59 -7.82
CA LEU A 160 1.99 19.29 -7.29
C LEU A 160 2.88 19.85 -8.41
N ASP A 161 3.12 19.09 -9.50
CA ASP A 161 3.84 19.61 -10.67
C ASP A 161 3.11 20.81 -11.28
N GLU A 162 1.77 20.79 -11.32
CA GLU A 162 0.98 21.91 -11.80
C GLU A 162 1.09 23.14 -10.88
N LEU A 163 0.99 22.96 -9.56
CA LEU A 163 1.08 24.04 -8.59
C LEU A 163 2.49 24.63 -8.45
N LEU A 164 3.52 23.79 -8.43
CA LEU A 164 4.89 24.19 -8.11
C LEU A 164 5.72 24.54 -9.36
N VAL A 165 5.44 23.85 -10.50
CA VAL A 165 6.35 23.89 -11.66
C VAL A 165 5.71 24.52 -12.89
N ARG A 166 4.53 24.09 -13.34
CA ARG A 166 3.97 24.55 -14.63
C ARG A 166 3.09 25.77 -14.51
N GLN A 167 2.15 25.76 -13.57
CA GLN A 167 1.21 26.86 -13.30
C GLN A 167 0.37 27.25 -14.51
N GLN A 168 -0.01 26.25 -15.34
CA GLN A 168 -0.88 26.45 -16.50
C GLN A 168 -2.35 26.51 -16.10
N ILE A 169 -2.70 25.81 -15.00
CA ILE A 169 -4.04 25.81 -14.42
C ILE A 169 -4.01 26.73 -13.20
N ARG A 170 -5.10 27.48 -13.04
CA ARG A 170 -5.23 28.45 -11.94
C ARG A 170 -5.24 27.74 -10.58
N PHE A 171 -4.58 28.31 -9.56
CA PHE A 171 -4.44 27.69 -8.23
C PHE A 171 -5.80 27.41 -7.55
N TRP A 172 -6.82 28.20 -7.84
CA TRP A 172 -8.18 27.96 -7.31
C TRP A 172 -8.94 26.80 -7.97
N ILE A 173 -8.34 26.12 -8.96
CA ILE A 173 -8.80 24.86 -9.53
C ILE A 173 -7.90 23.72 -9.01
N THR A 174 -6.57 23.89 -9.12
CA THR A 174 -5.63 22.83 -8.72
C THR A 174 -5.57 22.64 -7.21
N GLY A 175 -5.72 23.70 -6.41
CA GLY A 175 -5.78 23.62 -4.94
C GLY A 175 -6.95 22.74 -4.45
N PRO A 176 -8.20 23.05 -4.81
CA PRO A 176 -9.35 22.19 -4.47
C PRO A 176 -9.24 20.75 -4.96
N LEU A 177 -8.72 20.52 -6.17
CA LEU A 177 -8.48 19.16 -6.67
C LEU A 177 -7.45 18.42 -5.81
N LEU A 178 -6.37 19.09 -5.41
CA LEU A 178 -5.39 18.50 -4.50
C LEU A 178 -6.02 18.19 -3.13
N ALA A 179 -6.89 19.07 -2.63
CA ALA A 179 -7.62 18.84 -1.38
C ALA A 179 -8.48 17.56 -1.45
N VAL A 180 -9.29 17.42 -2.51
CA VAL A 180 -10.14 16.25 -2.72
C VAL A 180 -9.31 14.97 -2.81
N VAL A 181 -8.20 14.99 -3.56
CA VAL A 181 -7.31 13.83 -3.69
C VAL A 181 -6.62 13.51 -2.35
N ALA A 182 -6.21 14.53 -1.59
CA ALA A 182 -5.61 14.34 -0.27
C ALA A 182 -6.59 13.72 0.73
N VAL A 183 -7.84 14.21 0.77
CA VAL A 183 -8.89 13.64 1.64
C VAL A 183 -9.27 12.22 1.20
N ALA A 184 -9.38 11.97 -0.10
CA ALA A 184 -9.59 10.63 -0.62
C ALA A 184 -8.46 9.68 -0.21
N GLN A 185 -7.20 10.14 -0.22
CA GLN A 185 -6.06 9.36 0.26
C GLN A 185 -6.09 9.16 1.77
N LEU A 186 -6.48 10.19 2.55
CA LEU A 186 -6.68 10.09 4.01
C LEU A 186 -7.67 8.97 4.34
N LEU A 187 -8.82 8.96 3.67
CA LEU A 187 -9.89 7.98 3.85
C LEU A 187 -9.60 6.62 3.19
N THR A 188 -8.45 6.48 2.56
CA THR A 188 -7.97 5.23 1.97
C THR A 188 -6.81 4.66 2.76
N ALA A 189 -5.78 5.46 3.03
CA ALA A 189 -4.59 5.08 3.80
C ALA A 189 -3.85 6.33 4.29
N GLU A 190 -3.95 6.64 5.57
CA GLU A 190 -3.33 7.81 6.20
C GLU A 190 -1.81 7.80 6.07
N GLU A 191 -1.18 6.65 6.27
CA GLU A 191 0.27 6.48 6.15
C GLU A 191 0.77 6.85 4.75
N LEU A 192 0.00 6.54 3.71
CA LEU A 192 0.34 6.94 2.33
C LEU A 192 0.19 8.44 2.11
N LEU A 193 -0.79 9.10 2.75
CA LEU A 193 -0.90 10.55 2.69
C LEU A 193 0.26 11.24 3.42
N ALA A 194 0.59 10.79 4.63
CA ALA A 194 1.69 11.33 5.42
C ALA A 194 3.04 11.17 4.72
N SER A 195 3.30 9.97 4.17
CA SER A 195 4.52 9.72 3.38
C SER A 195 4.55 10.51 2.07
N ALA A 196 3.39 10.69 1.39
CA ALA A 196 3.30 11.55 0.20
C ALA A 196 3.61 13.02 0.51
N ALA A 197 3.14 13.53 1.65
CA ALA A 197 3.47 14.88 2.10
C ALA A 197 4.97 15.02 2.40
N LEU A 198 5.57 14.04 3.07
CA LEU A 198 7.02 14.01 3.33
C LEU A 198 7.82 14.02 2.02
N ILE A 199 7.53 13.09 1.10
CA ILE A 199 8.27 12.99 -0.17
C ILE A 199 7.97 14.19 -1.09
N GLY A 200 6.75 14.71 -1.07
CA GLY A 200 6.39 15.96 -1.75
C GLY A 200 7.19 17.17 -1.23
N GLY A 201 7.35 17.27 0.09
CA GLY A 201 8.19 18.29 0.73
C GLY A 201 9.67 18.17 0.34
N ILE A 202 10.21 16.94 0.33
CA ILE A 202 11.59 16.68 -0.13
C ILE A 202 11.74 17.03 -1.61
N GLY A 203 10.79 16.62 -2.46
CA GLY A 203 10.79 16.98 -3.87
C GLY A 203 10.74 18.50 -4.10
N ALA A 204 9.96 19.22 -3.30
CA ALA A 204 9.94 20.69 -3.32
C ALA A 204 11.29 21.28 -2.88
N GLY A 205 11.91 20.75 -1.84
CA GLY A 205 13.26 21.12 -1.41
C GLY A 205 14.30 20.93 -2.52
N VAL A 206 14.26 19.78 -3.21
CA VAL A 206 15.12 19.52 -4.37
C VAL A 206 14.87 20.53 -5.50
N LEU A 207 13.62 20.93 -5.76
CA LEU A 207 13.30 21.99 -6.73
C LEU A 207 13.90 23.34 -6.33
N ILE A 208 13.83 23.70 -5.05
CA ILE A 208 14.41 24.95 -4.52
C ILE A 208 15.93 24.97 -4.75
N VAL A 209 16.61 23.87 -4.43
CA VAL A 209 18.07 23.77 -4.58
C VAL A 209 18.48 23.79 -6.06
N LEU A 210 17.79 23.07 -6.92
CA LEU A 210 18.16 22.96 -8.34
C LEU A 210 17.74 24.14 -9.20
N PHE A 211 16.65 24.83 -8.83
CA PHE A 211 16.03 25.88 -9.67
C PHE A 211 15.55 27.09 -8.87
N PRO A 212 16.40 27.70 -7.99
CA PRO A 212 15.96 28.72 -7.04
C PRO A 212 15.27 29.93 -7.70
N GLY A 213 15.77 30.41 -8.83
CA GLY A 213 15.19 31.54 -9.55
C GLY A 213 13.78 31.25 -10.07
N ARG A 214 13.54 30.02 -10.57
CA ARG A 214 12.21 29.61 -11.06
C ARG A 214 11.23 29.42 -9.90
N VAL A 215 11.69 28.88 -8.79
CA VAL A 215 10.84 28.66 -7.61
C VAL A 215 10.41 30.01 -7.04
N ARG A 216 11.31 30.98 -6.91
CA ARG A 216 10.99 32.30 -6.35
C ARG A 216 9.85 32.99 -7.11
N THR A 217 9.85 32.94 -8.45
CA THR A 217 8.81 33.57 -9.27
C THR A 217 7.47 32.85 -9.20
N ARG A 218 7.46 31.57 -8.86
CA ARG A 218 6.26 30.70 -8.81
C ARG A 218 5.70 30.51 -7.41
N LEU A 219 6.45 30.97 -6.39
CA LEU A 219 6.12 30.76 -4.98
C LEU A 219 4.75 31.32 -4.57
N PRO A 220 4.32 32.56 -4.99
CA PRO A 220 3.01 33.08 -4.59
C PRO A 220 1.84 32.20 -5.04
N HIS A 221 1.86 31.76 -6.30
CA HIS A 221 0.83 30.87 -6.85
C HIS A 221 0.82 29.51 -6.12
N ALA A 222 2.00 28.95 -5.88
CA ALA A 222 2.16 27.67 -5.19
C ALA A 222 1.62 27.75 -3.75
N LEU A 223 2.01 28.77 -2.99
CA LEU A 223 1.56 28.95 -1.61
C LEU A 223 0.04 29.20 -1.55
N ALA A 224 -0.51 30.03 -2.43
CA ALA A 224 -1.96 30.26 -2.48
C ALA A 224 -2.72 28.96 -2.76
N GLY A 225 -2.24 28.15 -3.71
CA GLY A 225 -2.88 26.87 -4.04
C GLY A 225 -2.76 25.84 -2.92
N LEU A 226 -1.60 25.73 -2.27
CA LEU A 226 -1.39 24.84 -1.12
C LEU A 226 -2.20 25.27 0.10
N ALA A 227 -2.28 26.57 0.38
CA ALA A 227 -3.09 27.11 1.48
C ALA A 227 -4.58 26.80 1.25
N LEU A 228 -5.08 27.06 0.03
CA LEU A 228 -6.46 26.73 -0.35
C LEU A 228 -6.72 25.23 -0.27
N ALA A 229 -5.79 24.41 -0.73
CA ALA A 229 -5.88 22.94 -0.61
C ALA A 229 -5.96 22.51 0.87
N GLY A 230 -5.12 23.09 1.74
CA GLY A 230 -5.11 22.81 3.17
C GLY A 230 -6.43 23.16 3.85
N VAL A 231 -6.96 24.35 3.60
CA VAL A 231 -8.25 24.81 4.17
C VAL A 231 -9.40 23.90 3.76
N ILE A 232 -9.50 23.58 2.46
CA ILE A 232 -10.56 22.71 1.94
C ILE A 232 -10.38 21.27 2.46
N ALA A 233 -9.17 20.75 2.49
CA ALA A 233 -8.91 19.41 3.01
C ALA A 233 -9.29 19.29 4.49
N LEU A 234 -8.94 20.28 5.33
CA LEU A 234 -9.33 20.32 6.73
C LEU A 234 -10.85 20.40 6.89
N ALA A 235 -11.54 21.20 6.08
CA ALA A 235 -12.99 21.29 6.11
C ALA A 235 -13.66 19.95 5.73
N LEU A 236 -13.21 19.31 4.65
CA LEU A 236 -13.75 18.02 4.20
C LEU A 236 -13.42 16.88 5.17
N ALA A 237 -12.24 16.90 5.79
CA ALA A 237 -11.81 15.88 6.73
C ALA A 237 -12.22 16.17 8.19
N ALA A 238 -12.96 17.27 8.48
CA ALA A 238 -13.26 17.72 9.83
C ALA A 238 -13.94 16.65 10.69
N VAL A 239 -14.94 15.94 10.15
CA VAL A 239 -15.67 14.90 10.87
C VAL A 239 -14.79 13.68 11.16
N PRO A 240 -14.12 13.04 10.16
CA PRO A 240 -13.22 11.92 10.43
C PRO A 240 -12.06 12.30 11.35
N LEU A 241 -11.43 13.47 11.17
CA LEU A 241 -10.36 13.92 12.05
C LEU A 241 -10.82 14.21 13.47
N LYS A 242 -12.01 14.81 13.63
CA LYS A 242 -12.62 14.99 14.96
C LYS A 242 -12.81 13.65 15.65
N ASN A 243 -13.38 12.64 14.95
CA ASN A 243 -13.55 11.31 15.50
C ASN A 243 -12.22 10.66 15.88
N GLN A 244 -11.20 10.79 15.04
CA GLN A 244 -9.87 10.25 15.29
C GLN A 244 -9.22 10.89 16.52
N LEU A 245 -9.19 12.22 16.61
CA LEU A 245 -8.41 12.95 17.60
C LEU A 245 -9.14 13.13 18.96
N THR A 246 -10.48 13.18 18.96
CA THR A 246 -11.28 13.44 20.15
C THR A 246 -12.36 12.40 20.43
N GLY A 247 -12.55 11.44 19.51
CA GLY A 247 -13.54 10.37 19.65
C GLY A 247 -13.17 9.31 20.69
N PRO A 248 -14.09 8.38 20.96
CA PRO A 248 -13.83 7.25 21.84
C PRO A 248 -12.64 6.42 21.35
N GLN A 249 -11.92 5.79 22.28
CA GLN A 249 -10.78 4.90 21.97
C GLN A 249 -9.70 5.57 21.11
N ARG A 250 -9.49 6.88 21.29
CA ARG A 250 -8.40 7.62 20.66
C ARG A 250 -7.05 7.16 21.19
N LEU A 251 -6.04 7.14 20.33
CA LEU A 251 -4.66 6.94 20.73
C LEU A 251 -4.02 8.26 21.17
N THR A 252 -3.12 8.20 22.14
CA THR A 252 -2.32 9.34 22.60
C THR A 252 -0.82 9.09 22.43
N GLY A 253 -0.44 7.91 21.96
CA GLY A 253 0.93 7.50 21.68
C GLY A 253 1.08 6.85 20.31
N THR A 254 2.29 6.36 20.02
CA THR A 254 2.65 5.77 18.73
C THR A 254 1.95 4.42 18.48
N VAL A 255 1.72 4.10 17.21
CA VAL A 255 1.11 2.83 16.79
C VAL A 255 2.15 1.72 16.66
N SER A 256 3.31 2.03 16.09
CA SER A 256 4.38 1.06 15.84
C SER A 256 5.75 1.69 16.03
N SER A 257 6.77 0.85 16.22
CA SER A 257 8.15 1.33 16.16
C SER A 257 8.50 1.67 14.71
N PRO A 258 8.96 2.91 14.43
CA PRO A 258 9.35 3.32 13.06
C PRO A 258 10.48 2.45 12.49
N ASP A 259 11.25 1.81 13.35
CA ASP A 259 12.43 1.01 12.99
C ASP A 259 12.12 -0.49 12.83
N LEU A 260 10.83 -0.86 12.91
CA LEU A 260 10.39 -2.26 12.82
C LEU A 260 10.78 -2.89 11.48
N TYR A 261 10.56 -2.15 10.37
CA TYR A 261 10.93 -2.57 9.02
C TYR A 261 11.64 -1.43 8.30
N ARG A 262 12.86 -1.68 7.84
CA ARG A 262 13.67 -0.73 7.09
C ARG A 262 14.42 -1.41 5.96
N ALA A 263 14.70 -0.67 4.87
CA ALA A 263 15.42 -1.20 3.74
C ALA A 263 16.90 -1.41 4.11
N ASP A 264 17.40 -2.61 3.90
CA ASP A 264 18.83 -2.90 3.88
C ASP A 264 19.43 -2.39 2.57
N LEU A 265 20.69 -1.94 2.57
CA LEU A 265 21.36 -1.46 1.36
C LEU A 265 21.33 -2.50 0.22
N LEU A 266 21.47 -3.78 0.55
CA LEU A 266 21.41 -4.87 -0.42
C LEU A 266 19.99 -5.18 -0.89
N SER A 267 18.95 -4.77 -0.17
CA SER A 267 17.55 -5.07 -0.54
C SER A 267 17.11 -4.43 -1.87
N TRP A 268 17.81 -3.38 -2.31
CA TRP A 268 17.56 -2.74 -3.60
C TRP A 268 18.04 -3.56 -4.79
N VAL A 269 19.04 -4.44 -4.60
CA VAL A 269 19.70 -5.20 -5.67
C VAL A 269 19.64 -6.73 -5.49
N VAL A 270 19.34 -7.22 -4.30
CA VAL A 270 19.19 -8.65 -4.03
C VAL A 270 17.71 -9.04 -4.15
N PRO A 271 17.36 -9.94 -5.09
CA PRO A 271 15.98 -10.36 -5.29
C PRO A 271 15.47 -11.19 -4.12
N SER A 272 14.20 -10.97 -3.77
CA SER A 272 13.48 -11.72 -2.75
C SER A 272 12.54 -12.76 -3.37
N ARG A 273 11.82 -13.52 -2.53
CA ARG A 273 10.79 -14.48 -2.97
C ARG A 273 9.62 -13.85 -3.75
N LEU A 274 9.54 -12.54 -3.82
CA LEU A 274 8.48 -11.82 -4.53
C LEU A 274 8.68 -11.81 -6.05
N VAL A 275 9.91 -12.10 -6.53
CA VAL A 275 10.24 -12.12 -7.95
C VAL A 275 10.56 -13.52 -8.45
N HIS A 276 10.31 -13.74 -9.75
CA HIS A 276 10.46 -15.04 -10.39
C HIS A 276 11.94 -15.47 -10.49
N PHE A 277 12.82 -14.53 -10.83
CA PHE A 277 14.26 -14.80 -11.03
C PHE A 277 15.03 -14.50 -9.74
N ALA A 278 14.82 -15.31 -8.71
CA ALA A 278 15.53 -15.23 -7.44
C ALA A 278 16.30 -16.56 -7.21
N PRO A 279 17.62 -16.60 -7.49
CA PRO A 279 18.41 -17.82 -7.27
C PRO A 279 18.54 -18.13 -5.77
N PRO A 280 18.76 -19.41 -5.39
CA PRO A 280 18.81 -19.83 -3.98
C PRO A 280 19.77 -19.01 -3.11
N ALA A 281 20.94 -18.67 -3.64
CA ALA A 281 21.92 -17.84 -2.92
C ALA A 281 21.38 -16.43 -2.60
N ALA A 282 20.62 -15.83 -3.53
CA ALA A 282 19.99 -14.53 -3.29
C ALA A 282 18.83 -14.65 -2.28
N LEU A 283 18.06 -15.74 -2.32
CA LEU A 283 17.01 -16.01 -1.34
C LEU A 283 17.57 -16.17 0.07
N ASP A 284 18.72 -16.83 0.21
CA ASP A 284 19.41 -16.97 1.49
C ASP A 284 19.85 -15.60 2.05
N ILE A 285 20.44 -14.75 1.20
CA ILE A 285 20.79 -13.38 1.58
C ILE A 285 19.52 -12.60 1.95
N SER A 286 18.49 -12.60 1.08
CA SER A 286 17.29 -11.80 1.30
C SER A 286 16.53 -12.19 2.56
N SER A 287 16.62 -13.44 3.02
CA SER A 287 16.03 -13.91 4.27
C SER A 287 16.63 -13.27 5.52
N ARG A 288 17.87 -12.75 5.43
CA ARG A 288 18.60 -12.08 6.51
C ARG A 288 18.42 -10.57 6.53
N LEU A 289 17.88 -9.98 5.45
CA LEU A 289 17.76 -8.51 5.32
C LEU A 289 16.72 -7.91 6.25
N GLY A 290 15.92 -8.74 6.92
CA GLY A 290 14.92 -8.36 7.90
C GLY A 290 13.53 -8.16 7.31
N GLY A 291 12.53 -8.10 8.19
CA GLY A 291 11.13 -7.96 7.79
C GLY A 291 10.44 -9.28 7.43
N ASN A 292 9.14 -9.19 7.23
CA ASN A 292 8.36 -10.28 6.65
C ASN A 292 8.38 -10.21 5.12
N VAL A 293 7.90 -11.24 4.45
CA VAL A 293 7.89 -11.31 2.98
C VAL A 293 7.12 -10.15 2.34
N ALA A 294 6.04 -9.69 2.98
CA ALA A 294 5.22 -8.59 2.46
C ALA A 294 5.98 -7.26 2.43
N GLU A 295 6.86 -7.02 3.39
CA GLU A 295 7.68 -5.80 3.48
C GLU A 295 9.00 -5.89 2.68
N ASN A 296 9.38 -7.06 2.15
CA ASN A 296 10.60 -7.23 1.35
C ASN A 296 10.44 -6.80 -0.12
N GLY A 297 9.68 -5.75 -0.37
CA GLY A 297 9.35 -5.24 -1.70
C GLY A 297 10.24 -4.12 -2.24
N SER A 298 11.36 -3.80 -1.60
CA SER A 298 12.25 -2.71 -2.02
C SER A 298 13.12 -3.01 -3.25
N TYR A 299 13.14 -4.26 -3.73
CA TYR A 299 13.97 -4.68 -4.85
C TYR A 299 13.65 -3.92 -6.14
N LEU A 300 14.66 -3.24 -6.70
CA LEU A 300 14.63 -2.54 -7.99
C LEU A 300 15.45 -3.27 -9.07
N GLY A 301 16.42 -4.05 -8.65
CA GLY A 301 17.33 -4.76 -9.53
C GLY A 301 18.41 -3.88 -10.16
N ILE A 302 19.58 -4.48 -10.39
CA ILE A 302 20.74 -3.80 -10.96
C ILE A 302 20.42 -3.19 -12.35
N PRO A 303 19.76 -3.90 -13.29
CA PRO A 303 19.50 -3.33 -14.61
C PRO A 303 18.66 -2.05 -14.58
N LEU A 304 17.58 -2.01 -13.76
CA LEU A 304 16.75 -0.82 -13.64
C LEU A 304 17.51 0.35 -13.02
N LEU A 305 18.34 0.10 -11.99
CA LEU A 305 19.16 1.14 -11.36
C LEU A 305 20.21 1.70 -12.30
N VAL A 306 20.88 0.84 -13.07
CA VAL A 306 21.85 1.27 -14.10
C VAL A 306 21.17 2.11 -15.18
N ILE A 307 19.99 1.70 -15.64
CA ILE A 307 19.19 2.48 -16.59
C ILE A 307 18.80 3.83 -15.99
N ALA A 308 18.32 3.86 -14.75
CA ALA A 308 17.94 5.10 -14.08
C ALA A 308 19.12 6.08 -13.96
N VAL A 309 20.29 5.60 -13.53
CA VAL A 309 21.52 6.40 -13.49
C VAL A 309 21.93 6.86 -14.89
N GLY A 310 21.92 5.97 -15.89
CA GLY A 310 22.22 6.30 -17.28
C GLY A 310 21.30 7.39 -17.83
N VAL A 311 19.99 7.30 -17.57
CA VAL A 311 19.00 8.32 -17.98
C VAL A 311 19.29 9.66 -17.31
N VAL A 312 19.60 9.67 -16.01
CA VAL A 312 19.96 10.90 -15.29
C VAL A 312 21.20 11.53 -15.90
N VAL A 313 22.27 10.75 -16.16
CA VAL A 313 23.53 11.26 -16.73
C VAL A 313 23.33 11.76 -18.17
N LEU A 314 22.73 10.96 -19.04
CA LEU A 314 22.59 11.27 -20.47
C LEU A 314 21.61 12.43 -20.72
N LEU A 315 20.52 12.52 -19.95
CA LEU A 315 19.51 13.54 -20.13
C LEU A 315 19.65 14.71 -19.13
N TRP A 316 20.74 14.77 -18.37
CA TRP A 316 20.99 15.78 -17.33
C TRP A 316 20.76 17.21 -17.78
N ARG A 317 21.27 17.57 -18.97
CA ARG A 317 21.18 18.93 -19.50
C ARG A 317 19.88 19.19 -20.26
N SER A 318 19.30 18.18 -20.92
CA SER A 318 18.16 18.33 -21.81
C SER A 318 16.80 18.22 -21.11
N ARG A 319 16.72 17.46 -20.01
CA ARG A 319 15.45 17.18 -19.31
C ARG A 319 15.56 17.49 -17.81
N PRO A 320 15.15 18.70 -17.35
CA PRO A 320 15.24 19.10 -15.93
C PRO A 320 14.59 18.11 -14.95
N VAL A 321 13.51 17.44 -15.37
CA VAL A 321 12.79 16.45 -14.54
C VAL A 321 13.67 15.27 -14.14
N VAL A 322 14.67 14.87 -14.95
CA VAL A 322 15.52 13.73 -14.59
C VAL A 322 16.49 14.07 -13.47
N ARG A 323 16.94 15.34 -13.38
CA ARG A 323 17.76 15.83 -12.24
C ARG A 323 16.96 15.79 -10.96
N TRP A 324 15.75 16.32 -11.01
CA TRP A 324 14.82 16.32 -9.87
C TRP A 324 14.50 14.89 -9.43
N ALA A 325 14.14 14.01 -10.38
CA ALA A 325 13.81 12.62 -10.08
C ALA A 325 15.01 11.85 -9.51
N GLY A 326 16.22 12.06 -10.03
CA GLY A 326 17.44 11.39 -9.55
C GLY A 326 17.80 11.77 -8.12
N PHE A 327 17.79 13.06 -7.76
CA PHE A 327 18.07 13.50 -6.39
C PHE A 327 16.96 13.09 -5.42
N THR A 328 15.70 13.19 -5.85
CA THR A 328 14.57 12.75 -5.01
C THR A 328 14.62 11.22 -4.79
N LEU A 329 14.96 10.43 -5.82
CA LEU A 329 15.15 8.99 -5.70
C LEU A 329 16.22 8.65 -4.66
N LEU A 330 17.39 9.30 -4.75
CA LEU A 330 18.45 9.09 -3.78
C LEU A 330 18.00 9.42 -2.34
N ALA A 331 17.32 10.55 -2.16
CA ALA A 331 16.78 10.95 -0.85
C ALA A 331 15.76 9.93 -0.31
N VAL A 332 14.87 9.43 -1.18
CA VAL A 332 13.90 8.38 -0.82
C VAL A 332 14.59 7.09 -0.41
N MET A 333 15.60 6.63 -1.18
CA MET A 333 16.34 5.40 -0.85
C MET A 333 17.06 5.52 0.49
N VAL A 334 17.67 6.68 0.79
CA VAL A 334 18.33 6.95 2.08
C VAL A 334 17.31 6.94 3.22
N LEU A 335 16.13 7.56 3.05
CA LEU A 335 15.10 7.58 4.09
C LEU A 335 14.47 6.20 4.30
N ALA A 336 14.25 5.43 3.23
CA ALA A 336 13.73 4.07 3.34
C ALA A 336 14.65 3.12 4.15
N SER A 337 15.94 3.46 4.23
CA SER A 337 16.92 2.70 5.03
C SER A 337 16.81 2.94 6.55
N GLY A 338 15.86 3.81 7.01
CA GLY A 338 15.54 3.95 8.44
C GLY A 338 16.54 4.81 9.23
N ARG A 339 16.64 4.57 10.53
CA ARG A 339 17.43 5.37 11.51
C ARG A 339 18.94 5.18 11.37
N SER A 340 19.36 3.99 10.96
CA SER A 340 20.77 3.63 10.78
C SER A 340 20.91 2.67 9.60
N LEU A 341 22.04 2.78 8.90
CA LEU A 341 22.32 1.97 7.73
C LEU A 341 22.50 0.49 8.13
N LYS A 342 21.77 -0.38 7.40
CA LYS A 342 21.97 -1.84 7.40
C LYS A 342 22.63 -2.29 6.11
N VAL A 343 23.54 -3.25 6.22
CA VAL A 343 24.19 -3.90 5.07
C VAL A 343 24.25 -5.40 5.30
N GLY A 344 23.57 -6.17 4.48
CA GLY A 344 23.55 -7.63 4.57
C GLY A 344 22.90 -8.17 5.87
N GLY A 345 21.98 -7.46 6.45
CA GLY A 345 21.33 -7.77 7.73
C GLY A 345 22.05 -7.25 8.96
N HIS A 346 23.26 -6.68 8.81
CA HIS A 346 24.08 -6.16 9.90
C HIS A 346 23.92 -4.66 10.08
N GLU A 347 23.84 -4.22 11.35
CA GLU A 347 23.86 -2.81 11.73
C GLU A 347 25.25 -2.23 11.56
N THR A 348 25.38 -1.13 10.80
CA THR A 348 26.69 -0.46 10.62
C THR A 348 26.94 0.62 11.67
N GLY A 349 25.92 1.05 12.40
CA GLY A 349 26.00 2.18 13.33
C GLY A 349 25.98 3.57 12.65
N VAL A 350 26.03 3.65 11.31
CA VAL A 350 25.97 4.93 10.57
C VAL A 350 24.57 5.53 10.70
N PRO A 351 24.43 6.73 11.30
CA PRO A 351 23.13 7.37 11.47
C PRO A 351 22.59 7.89 10.12
N LEU A 352 21.28 7.78 9.90
CA LEU A 352 20.59 8.25 8.71
C LEU A 352 19.54 9.31 9.05
N PRO A 353 19.16 10.18 8.07
CA PRO A 353 18.25 11.31 8.29
C PRO A 353 16.85 10.93 8.80
N PHE A 354 16.42 9.69 8.66
CA PHE A 354 15.13 9.22 9.17
C PHE A 354 15.00 9.39 10.70
N ARG A 355 16.12 9.47 11.44
CA ARG A 355 16.12 9.84 12.87
C ARG A 355 15.44 11.19 13.16
N VAL A 356 15.47 12.12 12.21
CA VAL A 356 14.78 13.40 12.35
C VAL A 356 13.29 13.23 12.01
N VAL A 357 13.00 12.45 10.96
CA VAL A 357 11.64 12.22 10.47
C VAL A 357 10.77 11.55 11.52
N GLU A 358 11.29 10.56 12.24
CA GLU A 358 10.53 9.81 13.27
C GLU A 358 10.09 10.65 14.48
N HIS A 359 10.62 11.87 14.65
CA HIS A 359 10.21 12.81 15.70
C HIS A 359 9.22 13.87 15.20
N LEU A 360 8.91 13.86 13.91
CA LEU A 360 7.93 14.79 13.34
C LEU A 360 6.49 14.28 13.61
N PRO A 361 5.57 15.17 14.00
CA PRO A 361 4.17 14.79 14.21
C PRO A 361 3.59 14.06 13.00
N LEU A 362 2.79 13.03 13.23
CA LEU A 362 2.16 12.14 12.24
C LEU A 362 3.13 11.19 11.50
N LEU A 363 4.45 11.36 11.65
CA LEU A 363 5.45 10.49 11.02
C LEU A 363 6.10 9.52 12.01
N GLU A 364 5.78 9.62 13.29
CA GLU A 364 6.32 8.81 14.39
C GLU A 364 6.08 7.28 14.21
N SER A 365 5.00 6.94 13.51
CA SER A 365 4.63 5.55 13.23
C SER A 365 4.89 5.12 11.78
N LEU A 366 5.54 5.97 10.97
CA LEU A 366 5.82 5.68 9.57
C LEU A 366 6.85 4.55 9.43
N VAL A 367 6.50 3.52 8.71
CA VAL A 367 7.40 2.38 8.43
C VAL A 367 8.30 2.73 7.24
N SER A 368 9.60 2.95 7.51
CA SER A 368 10.54 3.54 6.55
C SER A 368 10.68 2.75 5.24
N ILE A 369 10.68 1.41 5.27
CA ILE A 369 10.80 0.59 4.04
C ILE A 369 9.66 0.83 3.05
N ARG A 370 8.48 1.28 3.51
CA ARG A 370 7.30 1.55 2.66
C ARG A 370 7.51 2.75 1.74
N LEU A 371 8.50 3.60 2.04
CA LEU A 371 8.94 4.66 1.14
C LEU A 371 9.50 4.12 -0.18
N ALA A 372 9.84 2.83 -0.26
CA ALA A 372 10.24 2.17 -1.51
C ALA A 372 9.19 2.33 -2.64
N SER A 373 7.89 2.48 -2.32
CA SER A 373 6.85 2.78 -3.32
C SER A 373 7.15 4.05 -4.13
N TYR A 374 7.71 5.08 -3.50
CA TYR A 374 8.11 6.33 -4.16
C TYR A 374 9.39 6.15 -4.98
N ALA A 375 10.32 5.32 -4.51
CA ALA A 375 11.51 4.95 -5.30
C ALA A 375 11.10 4.25 -6.60
N VAL A 376 10.13 3.33 -6.55
CA VAL A 376 9.56 2.67 -7.73
C VAL A 376 8.91 3.68 -8.67
N LEU A 377 8.12 4.65 -8.16
CA LEU A 377 7.48 5.69 -8.98
C LEU A 377 8.51 6.56 -9.70
N LEU A 378 9.58 6.95 -9.00
CA LEU A 378 10.66 7.75 -9.58
C LEU A 378 11.47 6.96 -10.62
N CYS A 379 11.73 5.67 -10.38
CA CYS A 379 12.32 4.78 -11.38
C CYS A 379 11.40 4.60 -12.59
N ALA A 380 10.08 4.49 -12.40
CA ALA A 380 9.09 4.42 -13.47
C ALA A 380 9.09 5.70 -14.33
N LEU A 381 9.21 6.87 -13.69
CA LEU A 381 9.37 8.14 -14.39
C LEU A 381 10.67 8.18 -15.19
N LEU A 382 11.79 7.80 -14.58
CA LEU A 382 13.09 7.79 -15.26
C LEU A 382 13.09 6.80 -16.43
N LEU A 383 12.56 5.59 -16.26
CA LEU A 383 12.42 4.59 -17.33
C LEU A 383 11.58 5.15 -18.49
N ALA A 384 10.41 5.72 -18.21
CA ALA A 384 9.53 6.26 -19.25
C ALA A 384 10.20 7.41 -20.01
N VAL A 385 10.83 8.36 -19.30
CA VAL A 385 11.54 9.49 -19.92
C VAL A 385 12.76 9.01 -20.71
N GLY A 386 13.48 7.99 -20.22
CA GLY A 386 14.61 7.38 -20.91
C GLY A 386 14.20 6.70 -22.22
N MET A 387 13.12 5.92 -22.21
CA MET A 387 12.58 5.26 -23.41
C MET A 387 12.11 6.27 -24.45
N ASP A 388 11.37 7.31 -24.02
CA ASP A 388 10.91 8.38 -24.92
C ASP A 388 12.08 9.17 -25.50
N GLY A 389 13.09 9.49 -24.68
CA GLY A 389 14.32 10.16 -25.10
C GLY A 389 15.16 9.33 -26.07
N LEU A 390 15.37 8.05 -25.79
CA LEU A 390 16.10 7.12 -26.68
C LEU A 390 15.42 7.02 -28.04
N ARG A 391 14.09 6.83 -28.06
CA ARG A 391 13.31 6.79 -29.29
C ARG A 391 13.44 8.10 -30.08
N GLY A 392 13.33 9.25 -29.41
CA GLY A 392 13.49 10.57 -30.03
C GLY A 392 14.87 10.74 -30.64
N TRP A 393 15.92 10.40 -29.90
CA TRP A 393 17.31 10.49 -30.35
C TRP A 393 17.58 9.61 -31.60
N ILE A 394 17.11 8.36 -31.59
CA ILE A 394 17.28 7.45 -32.74
C ILE A 394 16.55 8.01 -33.97
N ARG A 395 15.34 8.56 -33.83
CA ARG A 395 14.56 9.12 -34.93
C ARG A 395 15.23 10.36 -35.55
N THR A 396 15.75 11.28 -34.75
CA THR A 396 16.51 12.44 -35.27
C THR A 396 17.74 11.97 -36.01
N TRP A 397 18.43 10.98 -35.50
CA TRP A 397 19.63 10.43 -36.10
C TRP A 397 19.36 9.70 -37.41
N GLN A 398 18.23 8.99 -37.54
CA GLN A 398 17.81 8.36 -38.80
C GLN A 398 17.33 9.37 -39.85
N ALA A 399 16.85 10.56 -39.43
CA ALA A 399 16.39 11.61 -40.32
C ALA A 399 17.52 12.50 -40.85
N GLU A 400 18.73 12.46 -40.24
CA GLU A 400 19.89 13.22 -40.75
C GLU A 400 20.38 12.64 -42.07
N PRO A 401 20.61 13.50 -43.13
CA PRO A 401 21.17 13.05 -44.39
C PRO A 401 22.51 12.34 -44.21
N ALA A 402 22.78 11.34 -45.00
CA ALA A 402 24.09 10.69 -45.00
C ALA A 402 25.18 11.74 -45.29
N PRO A 403 26.33 11.77 -44.58
CA PRO A 403 27.44 12.65 -44.91
C PRO A 403 27.85 12.41 -46.35
N ALA A 404 28.11 13.50 -47.09
CA ALA A 404 28.62 13.40 -48.43
C ALA A 404 29.89 12.55 -48.46
N GLU A 405 30.00 11.62 -49.41
CA GLU A 405 31.20 10.79 -49.59
C GLU A 405 32.42 11.70 -49.78
N GLY A 406 33.38 11.62 -48.85
CA GLY A 406 34.66 12.38 -48.96
C GLY A 406 35.09 13.13 -47.70
N THR A 407 34.27 13.31 -46.69
CA THR A 407 34.73 13.90 -45.43
C THR A 407 35.20 12.82 -44.46
N GLY A 408 36.50 12.75 -44.23
CA GLY A 408 37.18 11.76 -43.38
C GLY A 408 36.85 11.81 -41.89
N THR A 409 35.60 12.04 -41.54
CA THR A 409 35.12 11.99 -40.19
C THR A 409 34.83 10.54 -39.76
N ARG A 410 35.37 10.13 -38.61
CA ARG A 410 35.20 8.81 -38.01
C ARG A 410 33.78 8.30 -38.24
N ARG A 411 33.64 7.10 -38.84
CA ARG A 411 32.40 6.36 -38.97
C ARG A 411 31.79 6.19 -37.57
N ALA A 412 30.94 7.14 -37.15
CA ALA A 412 30.10 6.93 -35.98
C ALA A 412 29.21 5.72 -36.29
N TRP A 413 29.17 4.75 -35.38
CA TRP A 413 28.30 3.58 -35.49
C TRP A 413 26.86 4.03 -35.77
N ARG A 414 26.34 3.71 -36.97
CA ARG A 414 24.96 3.98 -37.33
C ARG A 414 24.14 2.70 -37.11
N PRO A 415 23.04 2.73 -36.34
CA PRO A 415 22.12 1.60 -36.30
C PRO A 415 21.71 1.27 -37.75
N THR A 416 21.85 0.02 -38.14
CA THR A 416 21.44 -0.44 -39.47
C THR A 416 19.98 -0.06 -39.71
N ALA A 417 19.63 0.32 -40.94
CA ALA A 417 18.30 0.82 -41.34
C ALA A 417 17.10 -0.12 -40.99
N GLY A 418 17.36 -1.32 -40.48
CA GLY A 418 16.38 -2.33 -40.13
C GLY A 418 15.88 -2.32 -38.66
N VAL A 419 16.56 -1.59 -37.74
CA VAL A 419 16.15 -1.61 -36.32
C VAL A 419 15.25 -0.42 -36.00
N SER A 420 13.98 -0.66 -35.65
CA SER A 420 13.07 0.41 -35.32
C SER A 420 13.44 1.05 -33.96
N ALA A 421 13.38 2.39 -33.90
CA ALA A 421 13.60 3.15 -32.67
C ALA A 421 12.70 2.68 -31.52
N GLY A 422 11.50 2.19 -31.85
CA GLY A 422 10.56 1.62 -30.91
C GLY A 422 11.03 0.26 -30.36
N ALA A 423 11.63 -0.58 -31.18
CA ALA A 423 12.15 -1.89 -30.76
C ALA A 423 13.30 -1.75 -29.75
N LEU A 424 14.25 -0.83 -29.99
CA LEU A 424 15.35 -0.56 -29.04
C LEU A 424 14.85 0.00 -27.72
N ALA A 425 13.92 0.94 -27.76
CA ALA A 425 13.31 1.45 -26.54
C ALA A 425 12.47 0.36 -25.82
N GLY A 426 11.82 -0.55 -26.56
CA GLY A 426 11.13 -1.73 -26.01
C GLY A 426 12.12 -2.71 -25.36
N ALA A 427 13.28 -2.97 -25.98
CA ALA A 427 14.33 -3.80 -25.40
C ALA A 427 14.85 -3.22 -24.06
N LEU A 428 14.98 -1.89 -23.97
CA LEU A 428 15.33 -1.22 -22.72
C LEU A 428 14.31 -1.52 -21.62
N ALA A 429 13.00 -1.48 -21.95
CA ALA A 429 11.95 -1.84 -21.00
C ALA A 429 12.04 -3.32 -20.58
N VAL A 430 12.28 -4.23 -21.50
CA VAL A 430 12.44 -5.66 -21.19
C VAL A 430 13.61 -5.88 -20.23
N VAL A 431 14.77 -5.28 -20.50
CA VAL A 431 15.95 -5.37 -19.63
C VAL A 431 15.66 -4.83 -18.25
N ALA A 432 14.91 -3.71 -18.14
CA ALA A 432 14.54 -3.11 -16.85
C ALA A 432 13.54 -3.97 -16.06
N LEU A 433 12.54 -4.55 -16.73
CA LEU A 433 11.38 -5.18 -16.09
C LEU A 433 11.53 -6.70 -15.90
N LEU A 434 12.32 -7.37 -16.74
CA LEU A 434 12.49 -8.82 -16.70
C LEU A 434 12.92 -9.34 -15.30
N PRO A 435 13.91 -8.72 -14.61
CA PRO A 435 14.32 -9.16 -13.28
C PRO A 435 13.24 -8.95 -12.21
N LEU A 436 12.25 -8.09 -12.48
CA LEU A 436 11.18 -7.73 -11.57
C LEU A 436 9.91 -8.56 -11.78
N LEU A 437 9.93 -9.52 -12.72
CA LEU A 437 8.76 -10.35 -12.99
C LEU A 437 8.25 -11.00 -11.69
N PRO A 438 6.95 -10.87 -11.38
CA PRO A 438 6.37 -11.42 -10.17
C PRO A 438 6.53 -12.94 -10.09
N THR A 439 6.74 -13.46 -8.89
CA THR A 439 6.69 -14.89 -8.63
C THR A 439 5.33 -15.49 -8.99
N SER A 440 5.29 -16.79 -9.29
CA SER A 440 4.05 -17.51 -9.65
C SER A 440 3.04 -17.56 -8.50
N TYR A 441 1.75 -17.83 -8.83
CA TYR A 441 0.64 -17.84 -7.85
C TYR A 441 0.82 -18.76 -6.63
N ARG A 442 1.66 -19.77 -6.68
CA ARG A 442 1.92 -20.66 -5.53
C ARG A 442 2.35 -19.90 -4.28
N TYR A 443 2.90 -18.70 -4.46
CA TYR A 443 3.27 -17.79 -3.36
C TYR A 443 2.16 -16.81 -2.97
N ASN A 444 1.07 -16.72 -3.74
CA ASN A 444 0.05 -15.70 -3.53
C ASN A 444 -0.88 -15.96 -2.35
N GLY A 445 -0.76 -17.13 -1.72
CA GLY A 445 -1.55 -17.43 -0.54
C GLY A 445 -3.06 -17.40 -0.76
N ILE A 446 -3.54 -17.69 -2.02
CA ILE A 446 -4.98 -17.77 -2.28
C ILE A 446 -5.51 -19.00 -1.57
N ARG A 447 -6.46 -18.77 -0.66
CA ARG A 447 -7.04 -19.78 0.22
C ARG A 447 -8.54 -19.55 0.32
N ASP A 448 -9.25 -20.59 0.75
CA ASP A 448 -10.61 -20.44 1.22
C ASP A 448 -10.62 -19.53 2.46
N ALA A 449 -11.54 -18.60 2.52
CA ALA A 449 -11.74 -17.75 3.69
C ALA A 449 -12.26 -18.55 4.89
N ASP A 450 -12.57 -19.84 4.67
CA ASP A 450 -12.87 -20.83 5.68
C ASP A 450 -14.00 -20.39 6.62
N ILE A 451 -15.12 -19.98 6.01
CA ILE A 451 -16.33 -19.62 6.74
C ILE A 451 -17.12 -20.88 7.03
N PRO A 452 -17.27 -21.28 8.33
CA PRO A 452 -18.12 -22.41 8.65
C PRO A 452 -19.55 -22.18 8.17
N PRO A 453 -20.20 -23.17 7.53
CA PRO A 453 -21.54 -23.02 6.95
C PRO A 453 -22.60 -22.55 7.93
N TRP A 454 -22.39 -22.78 9.21
CA TRP A 454 -23.29 -22.33 10.28
C TRP A 454 -23.48 -20.80 10.27
N PHE A 455 -22.41 -20.01 10.02
CA PHE A 455 -22.48 -18.53 10.03
C PHE A 455 -23.27 -17.96 8.85
N THR A 456 -23.45 -18.72 7.77
CA THR A 456 -24.21 -18.32 6.59
C THR A 456 -25.59 -18.97 6.53
N SER A 457 -25.94 -19.80 7.52
CA SER A 457 -27.19 -20.56 7.56
C SER A 457 -28.29 -19.85 8.35
N VAL A 458 -29.54 -20.29 8.14
CA VAL A 458 -30.68 -19.85 8.97
C VAL A 458 -30.52 -20.22 10.45
N ALA A 459 -29.66 -21.18 10.77
CA ALA A 459 -29.43 -21.61 12.16
C ALA A 459 -28.80 -20.49 13.02
N VAL A 460 -27.94 -19.64 12.46
CA VAL A 460 -27.40 -18.49 13.18
C VAL A 460 -28.49 -17.49 13.47
N GLN A 461 -29.40 -17.26 12.52
CA GLN A 461 -30.54 -16.36 12.70
C GLN A 461 -31.51 -16.83 13.78
N ALA A 462 -31.77 -18.15 13.84
CA ALA A 462 -32.67 -18.72 14.82
C ALA A 462 -32.09 -18.79 16.24
N ARG A 463 -30.76 -18.94 16.39
CA ARG A 463 -30.12 -19.21 17.69
C ARG A 463 -29.37 -18.01 18.29
N VAL A 464 -29.02 -17.02 17.48
CA VAL A 464 -28.28 -15.84 17.92
C VAL A 464 -29.17 -14.62 17.77
N PRO A 465 -29.69 -14.07 18.88
CA PRO A 465 -30.46 -12.83 18.84
C PRO A 465 -29.64 -11.69 18.25
N ASP A 466 -30.30 -10.82 17.50
CA ASP A 466 -29.65 -9.67 16.87
C ASP A 466 -29.00 -8.75 17.90
N GLY A 467 -27.76 -8.30 17.62
CA GLY A 467 -26.96 -7.48 18.53
C GLY A 467 -26.46 -8.18 19.80
N SER A 468 -26.74 -9.49 20.00
CA SER A 468 -26.24 -10.23 21.16
C SER A 468 -24.73 -10.52 21.05
N VAL A 469 -24.11 -10.83 22.20
CA VAL A 469 -22.65 -11.10 22.23
C VAL A 469 -22.37 -12.58 22.05
N LEU A 470 -21.47 -12.88 21.10
CA LEU A 470 -21.01 -14.21 20.78
C LEU A 470 -19.48 -14.29 20.91
N VAL A 471 -19.00 -15.38 21.51
CA VAL A 471 -17.58 -15.73 21.54
C VAL A 471 -17.32 -16.91 20.63
N THR A 472 -16.36 -16.76 19.73
CA THR A 472 -15.84 -17.88 18.92
C THR A 472 -14.60 -18.49 19.58
N LEU A 473 -14.44 -19.78 19.45
CA LEU A 473 -13.23 -20.49 19.86
C LEU A 473 -12.62 -21.21 18.66
N PRO A 474 -11.42 -20.83 18.19
CA PRO A 474 -10.55 -19.78 18.75
C PRO A 474 -11.12 -18.35 18.56
N PRO A 475 -10.81 -17.42 19.49
CA PRO A 475 -11.21 -16.04 19.33
C PRO A 475 -10.38 -15.32 18.26
N ALA A 476 -10.93 -14.24 17.68
CA ALA A 476 -10.21 -13.40 16.74
C ALA A 476 -8.97 -12.76 17.39
N SER A 477 -7.87 -12.74 16.64
CA SER A 477 -6.58 -12.22 17.10
C SER A 477 -5.71 -11.84 15.88
N PRO A 478 -4.55 -11.17 16.07
CA PRO A 478 -3.62 -10.87 14.97
C PRO A 478 -3.17 -12.10 14.15
N GLN A 479 -3.15 -13.29 14.76
CA GLN A 479 -2.75 -14.51 14.11
C GLN A 479 -3.91 -15.26 13.43
N THR A 480 -5.14 -14.93 13.79
CA THR A 480 -6.36 -15.51 13.18
C THR A 480 -7.50 -14.50 13.17
N SER A 481 -7.68 -13.83 12.03
CA SER A 481 -8.79 -12.89 11.81
C SER A 481 -10.04 -13.57 11.23
N ALA A 482 -10.01 -14.88 10.97
CA ALA A 482 -11.12 -15.61 10.38
C ALA A 482 -12.46 -15.39 11.12
N PRO A 483 -12.53 -15.38 12.47
CA PRO A 483 -13.78 -15.08 13.16
C PRO A 483 -14.39 -13.71 12.86
N MET A 484 -13.58 -12.73 12.47
CA MET A 484 -14.08 -11.43 11.99
C MET A 484 -14.80 -11.57 10.66
N VAL A 485 -14.24 -12.38 9.75
CA VAL A 485 -14.87 -12.70 8.46
C VAL A 485 -16.17 -13.48 8.68
N TRP A 486 -16.24 -14.38 9.67
CA TRP A 486 -17.48 -15.11 10.03
C TRP A 486 -18.57 -14.16 10.51
N GLN A 487 -18.23 -13.15 11.35
CA GLN A 487 -19.15 -12.11 11.80
C GLN A 487 -19.69 -11.31 10.60
N SER A 488 -18.82 -10.95 9.69
CA SER A 488 -19.17 -10.27 8.45
C SER A 488 -20.11 -11.11 7.57
N ALA A 489 -19.81 -12.41 7.43
CA ALA A 489 -20.64 -13.37 6.68
C ALA A 489 -22.00 -13.60 7.33
N ALA A 490 -22.10 -13.45 8.65
CA ALA A 490 -23.35 -13.45 9.40
C ALA A 490 -24.06 -12.08 9.43
N HIS A 491 -23.68 -11.15 8.51
CA HIS A 491 -24.24 -9.80 8.38
C HIS A 491 -24.23 -9.00 9.68
N TYR A 492 -23.13 -9.10 10.46
CA TYR A 492 -22.95 -8.39 11.76
C TYR A 492 -24.07 -8.64 12.77
N ARG A 493 -24.71 -9.79 12.71
CA ARG A 493 -25.82 -10.15 13.60
C ARG A 493 -25.45 -10.12 15.08
N PHE A 494 -24.19 -10.33 15.42
CA PHE A 494 -23.70 -10.42 16.80
C PHE A 494 -22.46 -9.57 17.00
N LYS A 495 -22.24 -9.18 18.25
CA LYS A 495 -21.03 -8.49 18.72
C LYS A 495 -20.02 -9.50 19.25
N VAL A 496 -18.73 -9.15 19.23
CA VAL A 496 -17.67 -10.01 19.78
C VAL A 496 -16.75 -9.21 20.72
N PRO A 497 -16.32 -9.81 21.87
CA PRO A 497 -15.39 -9.14 22.77
C PRO A 497 -13.93 -9.20 22.33
N PHE A 498 -13.65 -9.88 21.24
CA PHE A 498 -12.33 -10.05 20.65
C PHE A 498 -12.25 -9.47 19.24
N GLY A 499 -11.01 -9.27 18.75
CA GLY A 499 -10.80 -8.77 17.42
C GLY A 499 -9.30 -8.69 17.08
N TYR A 500 -9.03 -8.41 15.82
CA TYR A 500 -7.75 -7.93 15.37
C TYR A 500 -7.94 -6.48 14.92
N SER A 501 -7.74 -5.54 15.80
CA SER A 501 -7.82 -4.10 15.56
C SER A 501 -6.90 -3.38 16.52
N LEU A 502 -6.60 -2.13 16.19
CA LEU A 502 -5.81 -1.24 17.00
C LEU A 502 -6.70 -0.56 18.04
N HIS A 503 -6.26 -0.56 19.27
CA HIS A 503 -6.90 0.13 20.40
C HIS A 503 -5.83 0.74 21.32
N PRO A 504 -6.17 1.72 22.19
CA PRO A 504 -5.24 2.26 23.15
C PRO A 504 -4.90 1.22 24.23
N GLY A 505 -3.60 1.08 24.52
CA GLY A 505 -3.11 0.42 25.72
C GLY A 505 -3.18 1.34 26.94
N ASP A 506 -2.81 0.82 28.11
CA ASP A 506 -2.80 1.58 29.38
C ASP A 506 -1.87 2.81 29.33
N ASP A 507 -0.83 2.76 28.49
CA ASP A 507 0.11 3.86 28.23
C ASP A 507 -0.33 4.80 27.09
N GLY A 508 -1.52 4.59 26.54
CA GLY A 508 -2.07 5.34 25.41
C GLY A 508 -1.48 4.99 24.05
N ARG A 509 -0.49 4.08 23.98
CA ARG A 509 0.07 3.58 22.72
C ARG A 509 -0.89 2.63 22.04
N GLY A 510 -0.80 2.55 20.71
CA GLY A 510 -1.58 1.62 19.95
C GLY A 510 -1.17 0.16 20.21
N GLN A 511 -2.14 -0.69 20.51
CA GLN A 511 -1.95 -2.12 20.67
C GLN A 511 -2.86 -2.87 19.72
N PHE A 512 -2.31 -3.89 19.06
CA PHE A 512 -3.07 -4.79 18.19
C PHE A 512 -3.53 -6.02 18.96
N GLY A 513 -4.80 -6.37 18.84
CA GLY A 513 -5.36 -7.57 19.43
C GLY A 513 -6.43 -7.27 20.48
N PRO A 514 -6.91 -8.28 21.20
CA PRO A 514 -7.94 -8.10 22.21
C PRO A 514 -7.40 -7.36 23.43
N TYR A 515 -8.29 -6.64 24.12
CA TYR A 515 -7.98 -6.10 25.43
C TYR A 515 -7.54 -7.20 26.40
N PRO A 516 -6.60 -6.92 27.32
CA PRO A 516 -6.15 -7.88 28.30
C PRO A 516 -7.32 -8.45 29.11
N SER A 517 -7.41 -9.76 29.22
CA SER A 517 -8.38 -10.48 30.03
C SER A 517 -7.87 -11.88 30.36
N THR A 518 -8.29 -12.42 31.51
CA THR A 518 -7.93 -13.80 31.89
C THR A 518 -8.41 -14.79 30.84
N PHE A 519 -9.63 -14.62 30.31
CA PHE A 519 -10.15 -15.46 29.25
C PHE A 519 -9.26 -15.42 28.00
N GLY A 520 -8.93 -14.22 27.51
CA GLY A 520 -8.04 -14.04 26.34
C GLY A 520 -6.65 -14.64 26.55
N GLY A 521 -6.08 -14.44 27.74
CA GLY A 521 -4.77 -15.01 28.13
C GLY A 521 -4.77 -16.54 28.17
N VAL A 522 -5.83 -17.16 28.68
CA VAL A 522 -6.00 -18.61 28.66
C VAL A 522 -6.12 -19.12 27.23
N MET A 523 -6.95 -18.50 26.40
CA MET A 523 -7.13 -18.89 24.99
C MET A 523 -5.84 -18.76 24.19
N ALA A 524 -5.04 -17.72 24.44
CA ALA A 524 -3.73 -17.55 23.81
C ALA A 524 -2.74 -18.67 24.20
N ARG A 525 -2.78 -19.16 25.45
CA ARG A 525 -1.97 -20.31 25.90
C ARG A 525 -2.44 -21.62 25.27
N VAL A 526 -3.75 -21.90 25.26
CA VAL A 526 -4.31 -23.09 24.60
C VAL A 526 -3.84 -23.20 23.14
N ARG A 527 -3.76 -22.09 22.44
CA ARG A 527 -3.30 -22.06 21.06
C ARG A 527 -1.80 -22.33 20.88
N ARG A 528 -0.97 -21.97 21.87
CA ARG A 528 0.51 -22.05 21.75
C ARG A 528 1.11 -23.38 22.16
N GLY A 529 0.36 -24.24 22.84
CA GLY A 529 0.94 -25.49 23.35
C GLY A 529 0.01 -26.29 24.23
N PRO A 530 0.56 -27.07 25.17
CA PRO A 530 -0.21 -27.99 26.01
C PRO A 530 -1.28 -27.22 26.82
N GLN A 531 -2.37 -27.92 27.09
CA GLN A 531 -3.52 -27.35 27.80
C GLN A 531 -3.07 -26.70 29.13
N PRO A 532 -3.40 -25.43 29.36
CA PRO A 532 -3.08 -24.76 30.62
C PRO A 532 -3.87 -25.42 31.75
N ARG A 533 -3.19 -25.72 32.87
CA ARG A 533 -3.88 -26.12 34.09
C ARG A 533 -4.66 -24.91 34.61
N LEU A 534 -5.98 -25.03 34.65
CA LEU A 534 -6.86 -23.98 35.19
C LEU A 534 -7.05 -24.23 36.69
N ASN A 535 -6.78 -23.22 37.50
CA ASN A 535 -7.14 -23.19 38.91
C ASN A 535 -8.54 -22.57 39.12
N ALA A 536 -9.09 -22.70 40.30
CA ALA A 536 -10.42 -22.19 40.62
C ALA A 536 -10.53 -20.66 40.43
N GLU A 537 -9.46 -19.92 40.63
CA GLU A 537 -9.41 -18.47 40.47
C GLU A 537 -9.52 -18.10 38.97
N SER A 538 -8.69 -18.67 38.11
CA SER A 538 -8.77 -18.47 36.65
C SER A 538 -10.16 -18.78 36.09
N ILE A 539 -10.80 -19.86 36.60
CA ILE A 539 -12.17 -20.22 36.17
C ILE A 539 -13.17 -19.16 36.62
N ARG A 540 -13.08 -18.63 37.85
CA ARG A 540 -13.96 -17.54 38.35
C ARG A 540 -13.78 -16.29 37.51
N GLU A 541 -12.53 -15.88 37.23
CA GLU A 541 -12.26 -14.70 36.41
C GLU A 541 -12.75 -14.86 34.97
N MET A 542 -12.55 -16.03 34.35
CA MET A 542 -13.10 -16.30 33.01
C MET A 542 -14.63 -16.19 33.00
N ARG A 543 -15.31 -16.72 34.03
CA ARG A 543 -16.76 -16.57 34.17
C ARG A 543 -17.16 -15.11 34.34
N ALA A 544 -16.42 -14.35 35.15
CA ALA A 544 -16.64 -12.92 35.33
C ALA A 544 -16.45 -12.14 34.01
N ASN A 545 -15.42 -12.48 33.20
CA ASN A 545 -15.24 -11.87 31.88
C ASN A 545 -16.45 -12.14 30.97
N LEU A 546 -16.93 -13.41 30.89
CA LEU A 546 -18.09 -13.77 30.06
C LEU A 546 -19.37 -13.04 30.53
N ALA A 547 -19.56 -12.91 31.86
CA ALA A 547 -20.67 -12.17 32.42
C ALA A 547 -20.60 -10.66 32.13
N ALA A 548 -19.42 -10.06 32.33
CA ALA A 548 -19.18 -8.64 32.03
C ALA A 548 -19.40 -8.30 30.55
N TRP A 549 -19.06 -9.21 29.65
CA TRP A 549 -19.33 -9.07 28.22
C TRP A 549 -20.76 -9.46 27.84
N GLN A 550 -21.59 -9.93 28.77
CA GLN A 550 -22.97 -10.37 28.52
C GLN A 550 -23.04 -11.46 27.43
N VAL A 551 -22.09 -12.37 27.42
CA VAL A 551 -22.00 -13.44 26.40
C VAL A 551 -23.20 -14.35 26.47
N ARG A 552 -23.94 -14.49 25.37
CA ARG A 552 -25.08 -15.39 25.23
C ARG A 552 -24.77 -16.66 24.50
N THR A 553 -23.80 -16.64 23.61
CA THR A 553 -23.48 -17.77 22.74
C THR A 553 -21.98 -17.97 22.68
N VAL A 554 -21.54 -19.22 22.79
CA VAL A 554 -20.18 -19.65 22.54
C VAL A 554 -20.18 -20.65 21.40
N VAL A 555 -19.39 -20.39 20.37
CA VAL A 555 -19.24 -21.26 19.20
C VAL A 555 -17.85 -21.86 19.18
N LEU A 556 -17.78 -23.16 19.28
CA LEU A 556 -16.55 -23.93 19.12
C LEU A 556 -16.43 -24.37 17.67
N ARG A 557 -15.30 -24.03 17.06
CA ARG A 557 -14.93 -24.64 15.79
C ARG A 557 -14.37 -26.03 16.07
N ASP A 558 -14.95 -27.03 15.44
CA ASP A 558 -14.35 -28.37 15.45
C ASP A 558 -12.99 -28.32 14.73
N GLN A 559 -11.91 -28.55 15.49
CA GLN A 559 -10.55 -28.63 14.97
C GLN A 559 -10.15 -30.08 14.61
N ALA A 560 -11.10 -31.01 14.55
CA ALA A 560 -10.83 -32.35 14.09
C ALA A 560 -10.26 -32.29 12.65
N HIS A 561 -9.00 -32.69 12.54
CA HIS A 561 -8.29 -32.97 11.28
C HIS A 561 -7.69 -31.78 10.51
N THR A 562 -6.74 -31.06 11.14
CA THR A 562 -5.62 -30.45 10.38
C THR A 562 -4.31 -30.95 11.00
N HIS A 563 -3.92 -32.14 10.59
CA HIS A 563 -2.53 -32.63 10.66
C HIS A 563 -1.80 -32.26 9.38
#